data_83b1ca506171e5bc475d7fba9a7c8840
#
_entry.id   83b1ca506171e5bc475d7fba9a7c8840
#
_cell.length_a   1.000
_cell.length_b   1.000
_cell.length_c   1.000
_cell.angle_alpha   90.00
_cell.angle_beta   90.00
_cell.angle_gamma   90.00
#
_symmetry.space_group_name_H-M   'P 1'
#
loop_
_entity.id
_entity.type
_entity.pdbx_description
1 polymer ?
#
loop_
_entity_poly.entity_id
_entity_poly.type
_entity_poly.pdbx_seq_one_letter_code
_entity_poly.pdbx_strand_id
1 'polypeptide(L)'
;MTPCYQCGTCASSCPVAKITEHFNPREVIRLSLLGERNEVISGDAIWLCCSCYNCHERCPQKVHIPHVLYMLRNIALREGHLPNIYSEFGSALWSNGRLVNVSRFVENKRPILGLPPLQPIGVEALRRILASKGLDKFQKKEEVQ
;
A
#
# COMPACT_ATOMS: atom_id res chain seq x y z
N MET A 1 25.01 -1.66 7.65
CA MET A 1 24.17 -2.31 6.61
C MET A 1 25.07 -3.01 5.63
N THR A 2 24.90 -4.30 5.41
CA THR A 2 25.61 -5.00 4.35
C THR A 2 25.04 -4.55 3.00
N PRO A 3 25.86 -4.01 2.09
CA PRO A 3 25.34 -3.47 0.83
C PRO A 3 24.83 -4.60 -0.08
N CYS A 4 23.76 -4.32 -0.82
CA CYS A 4 23.22 -5.25 -1.81
C CYS A 4 24.21 -5.40 -2.98
N TYR A 5 24.61 -6.63 -3.30
CA TYR A 5 25.47 -6.93 -4.46
C TYR A 5 24.70 -7.34 -5.72
N GLN A 6 23.40 -7.09 -5.74
CA GLN A 6 22.56 -7.21 -6.94
C GLN A 6 22.43 -8.63 -7.53
N CYS A 7 22.45 -9.69 -6.70
CA CYS A 7 22.39 -11.09 -7.15
C CYS A 7 21.08 -11.52 -7.83
N GLY A 8 19.98 -10.77 -7.65
CA GLY A 8 18.71 -11.08 -8.28
C GLY A 8 17.81 -12.09 -7.55
N THR A 9 18.25 -12.72 -6.46
CA THR A 9 17.46 -13.72 -5.71
C THR A 9 16.10 -13.17 -5.25
N CYS A 10 16.04 -11.89 -4.85
CA CYS A 10 14.80 -11.24 -4.45
C CYS A 10 13.80 -11.08 -5.62
N ALA A 11 14.29 -10.80 -6.82
CA ALA A 11 13.45 -10.67 -8.01
C ALA A 11 12.90 -12.03 -8.46
N SER A 12 13.76 -13.05 -8.53
CA SER A 12 13.37 -14.41 -8.95
C SER A 12 12.34 -15.05 -8.02
N SER A 13 12.32 -14.68 -6.74
CA SER A 13 11.39 -15.21 -5.74
C SER A 13 10.13 -14.35 -5.53
N CYS A 14 10.05 -13.18 -6.17
CA CYS A 14 8.96 -12.25 -5.96
C CYS A 14 7.69 -12.69 -6.72
N PRO A 15 6.54 -12.90 -6.05
CA PRO A 15 5.32 -13.27 -6.73
C PRO A 15 4.79 -12.16 -7.65
N VAL A 16 4.99 -10.89 -7.27
CA VAL A 16 4.54 -9.75 -8.08
C VAL A 16 5.41 -9.59 -9.32
N ALA A 17 6.74 -9.69 -9.21
CA ALA A 17 7.64 -9.58 -10.36
C ALA A 17 7.45 -10.70 -11.42
N LYS A 18 6.76 -11.79 -11.05
CA LYS A 18 6.38 -12.87 -11.99
C LYS A 18 5.13 -12.54 -12.80
N ILE A 19 4.33 -11.57 -12.35
CA ILE A 19 3.04 -11.22 -12.96
C ILE A 19 3.15 -9.92 -13.76
N THR A 20 4.00 -9.01 -13.32
CA THR A 20 4.16 -7.69 -13.95
C THR A 20 5.62 -7.26 -14.02
N GLU A 21 5.99 -6.63 -15.13
CA GLU A 21 7.31 -6.02 -15.32
C GLU A 21 7.44 -4.66 -14.62
N HIS A 22 6.32 -4.06 -14.19
CA HIS A 22 6.31 -2.75 -13.52
C HIS A 22 6.89 -2.77 -12.10
N PHE A 23 7.11 -3.95 -11.52
CA PHE A 23 7.71 -4.08 -10.20
C PHE A 23 8.86 -5.09 -10.17
N ASN A 24 10.01 -4.64 -9.71
CA ASN A 24 11.16 -5.49 -9.47
C ASN A 24 11.88 -5.06 -8.17
N PRO A 25 11.87 -5.89 -7.10
CA PRO A 25 12.49 -5.52 -5.83
C PRO A 25 14.00 -5.27 -5.93
N ARG A 26 14.71 -5.96 -6.85
CA ARG A 26 16.12 -5.72 -7.12
C ARG A 26 16.34 -4.32 -7.69
N GLU A 27 15.49 -3.92 -8.64
CA GLU A 27 15.59 -2.62 -9.30
C GLU A 27 15.33 -1.48 -8.33
N VAL A 28 14.30 -1.59 -7.49
CA VAL A 28 14.01 -0.60 -6.45
C VAL A 28 15.22 -0.41 -5.52
N ILE A 29 15.89 -1.49 -5.10
CA ILE A 29 17.09 -1.40 -4.27
C ILE A 29 18.25 -0.80 -5.05
N ARG A 30 18.43 -1.13 -6.33
CA ARG A 30 19.47 -0.58 -7.20
C ARG A 30 19.34 0.94 -7.31
N LEU A 31 18.16 1.42 -7.68
CA LEU A 31 17.87 2.85 -7.81
C LEU A 31 18.05 3.59 -6.48
N SER A 32 17.62 2.97 -5.38
CA SER A 32 17.82 3.55 -4.03
C SER A 32 19.29 3.70 -3.67
N LEU A 33 20.14 2.73 -4.04
CA LEU A 33 21.58 2.80 -3.80
C LEU A 33 22.29 3.85 -4.68
N LEU A 34 21.78 4.06 -5.89
CA LEU A 34 22.29 5.07 -6.82
C LEU A 34 21.84 6.49 -6.47
N GLY A 35 20.90 6.65 -5.54
CA GLY A 35 20.34 7.94 -5.16
C GLY A 35 19.29 8.47 -6.14
N GLU A 36 18.78 7.62 -7.04
CA GLU A 36 17.71 7.95 -8.01
C GLU A 36 16.34 8.09 -7.32
N ARG A 37 16.31 9.01 -6.37
CA ARG A 37 15.21 9.23 -5.45
C ARG A 37 13.88 9.48 -6.18
N ASN A 38 13.90 10.42 -7.12
CA ASN A 38 12.68 10.83 -7.82
C ASN A 38 12.08 9.67 -8.63
N GLU A 39 12.92 8.88 -9.32
CA GLU A 39 12.48 7.72 -10.08
C GLU A 39 11.81 6.68 -9.20
N VAL A 40 12.32 6.48 -7.98
CA VAL A 40 11.78 5.49 -7.05
C VAL A 40 10.47 5.94 -6.42
N ILE A 41 10.36 7.20 -5.97
CA ILE A 41 9.20 7.64 -5.15
C ILE A 41 8.03 8.19 -5.97
N SER A 42 8.26 8.72 -7.19
CA SER A 42 7.18 9.24 -8.04
C SER A 42 6.45 8.15 -8.82
N GLY A 43 7.05 6.95 -8.93
CA GLY A 43 6.46 5.83 -9.66
C GLY A 43 5.52 4.97 -8.81
N ASP A 44 4.64 4.23 -9.48
CA ASP A 44 3.71 3.31 -8.83
C ASP A 44 4.37 1.99 -8.41
N ALA A 45 5.59 1.71 -8.88
CA ALA A 45 6.29 0.44 -8.66
C ALA A 45 6.36 0.04 -7.18
N ILE A 46 6.75 0.97 -6.30
CA ILE A 46 6.88 0.68 -4.86
C ILE A 46 5.56 0.25 -4.23
N TRP A 47 4.41 0.65 -4.79
CA TRP A 47 3.07 0.35 -4.28
C TRP A 47 2.56 -1.04 -4.66
N LEU A 48 3.14 -1.66 -5.68
CA LEU A 48 2.76 -3.00 -6.14
C LEU A 48 3.23 -4.13 -5.21
N CYS A 49 4.15 -3.85 -4.30
CA CYS A 49 4.66 -4.87 -3.37
C CYS A 49 3.57 -5.36 -2.42
N CYS A 50 3.28 -6.65 -2.43
CA CYS A 50 2.31 -7.32 -1.56
C CYS A 50 2.84 -7.66 -0.15
N SER A 51 4.04 -7.21 0.20
CA SER A 51 4.65 -7.39 1.53
C SER A 51 4.76 -8.85 2.01
N CYS A 52 5.00 -9.79 1.10
CA CYS A 52 5.11 -11.22 1.41
C CYS A 52 6.43 -11.64 2.07
N TYR A 53 7.41 -10.76 2.18
CA TYR A 53 8.74 -10.94 2.79
C TYR A 53 9.66 -11.99 2.11
N ASN A 54 9.27 -12.69 1.06
CA ASN A 54 10.13 -13.66 0.36
C ASN A 54 11.50 -13.11 -0.05
N CYS A 55 11.53 -11.84 -0.47
CA CYS A 55 12.77 -11.15 -0.85
C CYS A 55 13.71 -10.94 0.34
N HIS A 56 13.19 -10.80 1.54
CA HIS A 56 13.97 -10.69 2.77
C HIS A 56 14.53 -12.02 3.20
N GLU A 57 13.69 -13.04 3.32
CA GLU A 57 14.05 -14.37 3.78
C GLU A 57 15.12 -15.05 2.89
N ARG A 58 15.03 -14.80 1.59
CA ARG A 58 15.96 -15.38 0.61
C ARG A 58 17.20 -14.53 0.33
N CYS A 59 17.32 -13.36 0.95
CA CYS A 59 18.45 -12.47 0.69
C CYS A 59 19.74 -12.98 1.36
N PRO A 60 20.80 -13.34 0.59
CA PRO A 60 22.06 -13.80 1.17
C PRO A 60 22.77 -12.70 1.97
N GLN A 61 22.52 -11.43 1.65
CA GLN A 61 23.04 -10.26 2.38
C GLN A 61 22.12 -9.76 3.48
N LYS A 62 21.00 -10.45 3.74
CA LYS A 62 20.01 -10.06 4.77
C LYS A 62 19.53 -8.61 4.63
N VAL A 63 19.40 -8.13 3.41
CA VAL A 63 18.84 -6.81 3.13
C VAL A 63 17.34 -6.81 3.45
N HIS A 64 16.90 -5.88 4.29
CA HIS A 64 15.51 -5.75 4.70
C HIS A 64 14.66 -5.02 3.63
N ILE A 65 14.53 -5.61 2.45
CA ILE A 65 13.86 -5.00 1.28
C ILE A 65 12.44 -4.51 1.59
N PRO A 66 11.57 -5.27 2.29
CA PRO A 66 10.24 -4.77 2.63
C PRO A 66 10.28 -3.50 3.50
N HIS A 67 11.22 -3.39 4.43
CA HIS A 67 11.37 -2.20 5.26
C HIS A 67 11.81 -0.99 4.43
N VAL A 68 12.73 -1.18 3.48
CA VAL A 68 13.11 -0.12 2.53
C VAL A 68 11.89 0.36 1.74
N LEU A 69 11.08 -0.57 1.22
CA LEU A 69 9.84 -0.23 0.51
C LEU A 69 8.84 0.55 1.38
N TYR A 70 8.67 0.17 2.66
CA TYR A 70 7.83 0.92 3.59
C TYR A 70 8.34 2.35 3.81
N MET A 71 9.66 2.52 3.97
CA MET A 71 10.26 3.85 4.11
C MET A 71 10.05 4.70 2.85
N LEU A 72 10.26 4.12 1.66
CA LEU A 72 10.05 4.79 0.38
C LEU A 72 8.58 5.22 0.20
N ARG A 73 7.61 4.34 0.52
CA ARG A 73 6.18 4.69 0.51
C ARG A 73 5.84 5.83 1.47
N ASN A 74 6.43 5.83 2.65
CA ASN A 74 6.22 6.91 3.61
C ASN A 74 6.78 8.25 3.09
N ILE A 75 7.91 8.23 2.40
CA ILE A 75 8.49 9.42 1.77
C ILE A 75 7.56 9.87 0.62
N ALA A 76 7.21 8.96 -0.28
CA ALA A 76 6.31 9.23 -1.40
C ALA A 76 4.98 9.85 -0.94
N LEU A 77 4.37 9.30 0.11
CA LEU A 77 3.14 9.83 0.71
C LEU A 77 3.30 11.27 1.23
N ARG A 78 4.43 11.58 1.88
CA ARG A 78 4.71 12.94 2.38
C ARG A 78 4.86 13.96 1.25
N GLU A 79 5.35 13.51 0.10
CA GLU A 79 5.55 14.33 -1.10
C GLU A 79 4.33 14.36 -2.03
N GLY A 80 3.24 13.71 -1.63
CA GLY A 80 1.98 13.70 -2.38
C GLY A 80 1.91 12.65 -3.49
N HIS A 81 2.90 11.77 -3.61
CA HIS A 81 2.91 10.66 -4.55
C HIS A 81 2.13 9.46 -3.97
N LEU A 82 0.82 9.51 -4.09
CA LEU A 82 -0.08 8.46 -3.63
C LEU A 82 -0.97 8.00 -4.79
N PRO A 83 -0.95 6.71 -5.17
CA PRO A 83 -1.87 6.20 -6.19
C PRO A 83 -3.33 6.42 -5.79
N ASN A 84 -4.18 6.76 -6.76
CA ASN A 84 -5.58 7.11 -6.55
C ASN A 84 -6.36 6.07 -5.74
N ILE A 85 -6.09 4.79 -5.95
CA ILE A 85 -6.76 3.70 -5.22
C ILE A 85 -6.60 3.80 -3.70
N TYR A 86 -5.44 4.21 -3.20
CA TYR A 86 -5.23 4.39 -1.75
C TYR A 86 -5.95 5.63 -1.23
N SER A 87 -6.11 6.65 -2.06
CA SER A 87 -6.92 7.84 -1.75
C SER A 87 -8.40 7.47 -1.61
N GLU A 88 -8.92 6.65 -2.52
CA GLU A 88 -10.28 6.11 -2.47
C GLU A 88 -10.51 5.25 -1.22
N PHE A 89 -9.56 4.39 -0.86
CA PHE A 89 -9.63 3.62 0.39
C PHE A 89 -9.65 4.53 1.63
N GLY A 90 -8.84 5.59 1.63
CA GLY A 90 -8.83 6.58 2.70
C GLY A 90 -10.18 7.29 2.83
N SER A 91 -10.77 7.73 1.73
CA SER A 91 -12.08 8.38 1.69
C SER A 91 -13.20 7.44 2.14
N ALA A 92 -13.19 6.20 1.67
CA ALA A 92 -14.17 5.18 2.07
C ALA A 92 -14.06 4.87 3.58
N LEU A 93 -12.85 4.74 4.10
CA LEU A 93 -12.60 4.52 5.51
C LEU A 93 -13.10 5.69 6.37
N TRP A 94 -12.86 6.92 5.91
CA TRP A 94 -13.31 8.12 6.58
C TRP A 94 -14.84 8.24 6.61
N SER A 95 -15.49 7.95 5.46
CA SER A 95 -16.94 8.16 5.29
C SER A 95 -17.77 7.12 6.04
N ASN A 96 -17.42 5.84 5.91
CA ASN A 96 -18.23 4.71 6.37
C ASN A 96 -17.52 3.72 7.30
N GLY A 97 -16.24 3.98 7.63
CA GLY A 97 -15.45 3.12 8.51
C GLY A 97 -14.99 1.79 7.87
N ARG A 98 -15.13 1.66 6.55
CA ARG A 98 -14.73 0.46 5.79
C ARG A 98 -13.86 0.87 4.61
N LEU A 99 -12.91 0.01 4.23
CA LEU A 99 -12.07 0.24 3.05
C LEU A 99 -12.83 0.12 1.73
N VAL A 100 -13.96 -0.59 1.75
CA VAL A 100 -14.79 -0.81 0.57
C VAL A 100 -16.22 -0.39 0.87
N ASN A 101 -16.84 0.33 -0.06
CA ASN A 101 -18.25 0.66 0.03
C ASN A 101 -19.10 -0.59 -0.18
N VAL A 102 -19.97 -0.87 0.78
CA VAL A 102 -20.91 -1.99 0.69
C VAL A 102 -22.22 -1.49 0.13
N SER A 103 -22.56 -1.96 -1.06
CA SER A 103 -23.85 -1.61 -1.69
C SER A 103 -25.02 -2.35 -1.02
N ARG A 104 -26.22 -1.76 -1.09
CA ARG A 104 -27.46 -2.41 -0.63
C ARG A 104 -27.68 -3.78 -1.26
N PHE A 105 -27.25 -3.97 -2.50
CA PHE A 105 -27.33 -5.26 -3.18
C PHE A 105 -26.51 -6.34 -2.45
N VAL A 106 -25.30 -6.01 -2.02
CA VAL A 106 -24.44 -6.93 -1.25
C VAL A 106 -25.05 -7.22 0.12
N GLU A 107 -25.57 -6.19 0.80
CA GLU A 107 -26.25 -6.38 2.10
C GLU A 107 -27.46 -7.30 2.00
N ASN A 108 -28.30 -7.14 0.97
CA ASN A 108 -29.47 -7.98 0.73
C ASN A 108 -29.14 -9.44 0.39
N LYS A 109 -27.96 -9.70 -0.17
CA LYS A 109 -27.50 -11.08 -0.45
C LYS A 109 -26.94 -11.80 0.77
N ARG A 110 -26.52 -11.10 1.81
CA ARG A 110 -25.91 -11.72 3.00
C ARG A 110 -26.81 -12.76 3.68
N PRO A 111 -28.09 -12.46 3.96
CA PRO A 111 -29.01 -13.48 4.55
C PRO A 111 -29.18 -14.70 3.67
N ILE A 112 -29.25 -14.54 2.34
CA ILE A 112 -29.38 -15.64 1.38
C ILE A 112 -28.18 -16.59 1.45
N LEU A 113 -26.99 -16.05 1.77
CA LEU A 113 -25.75 -16.79 1.92
C LEU A 113 -25.49 -17.26 3.36
N GLY A 114 -26.46 -17.10 4.26
CA GLY A 114 -26.32 -17.46 5.68
C GLY A 114 -25.32 -16.60 6.45
N LEU A 115 -24.96 -15.42 5.92
CA LEU A 115 -24.00 -14.52 6.56
C LEU A 115 -24.72 -13.57 7.54
N PRO A 116 -24.12 -13.26 8.69
CA PRO A 116 -24.68 -12.31 9.65
C PRO A 116 -24.78 -10.89 9.07
N PRO A 117 -25.69 -10.05 9.58
CA PRO A 117 -25.76 -8.65 9.18
C PRO A 117 -24.44 -7.92 9.49
N LEU A 118 -24.14 -6.88 8.71
CA LEU A 118 -22.97 -6.06 8.96
C LEU A 118 -23.13 -5.32 10.28
N GLN A 119 -22.13 -5.44 11.14
CA GLN A 119 -22.11 -4.70 12.41
C GLN A 119 -21.94 -3.20 12.15
N PRO A 120 -22.67 -2.34 12.88
CA PRO A 120 -22.46 -0.90 12.80
C PRO A 120 -21.05 -0.54 13.26
N ILE A 121 -20.42 0.40 12.57
CA ILE A 121 -19.08 0.91 12.93
C ILE A 121 -19.25 2.28 13.59
N GLY A 122 -18.55 2.47 14.70
CA GLY A 122 -18.45 3.79 15.35
C GLY A 122 -17.55 4.74 14.54
N VAL A 123 -18.06 5.25 13.43
CA VAL A 123 -17.31 6.08 12.47
C VAL A 123 -16.68 7.30 13.15
N GLU A 124 -17.38 7.89 14.13
CA GLU A 124 -16.89 9.07 14.84
C GLU A 124 -15.62 8.78 15.66
N ALA A 125 -15.58 7.66 16.35
CA ALA A 125 -14.37 7.23 17.09
C ALA A 125 -13.19 6.98 16.14
N LEU A 126 -13.48 6.35 14.99
CA LEU A 126 -12.48 6.11 13.95
C LEU A 126 -11.96 7.43 13.37
N ARG A 127 -12.82 8.40 13.06
CA ARG A 127 -12.42 9.73 12.57
C ARG A 127 -11.48 10.45 13.54
N ARG A 128 -11.75 10.37 14.83
CA ARG A 128 -10.85 10.96 15.85
C ARG A 128 -9.46 10.33 15.81
N ILE A 129 -9.38 8.99 15.66
CA ILE A 129 -8.11 8.28 15.52
C ILE A 129 -7.38 8.70 14.24
N LEU A 130 -8.08 8.72 13.10
CA LEU A 130 -7.51 9.11 11.82
C LEU A 130 -7.01 10.56 11.84
N ALA A 131 -7.80 11.49 12.41
CA ALA A 131 -7.41 12.88 12.54
C ALA A 131 -6.17 13.06 13.42
N SER A 132 -6.05 12.31 14.54
CA SER A 132 -4.86 12.35 15.40
C SER A 132 -3.57 11.89 14.70
N LYS A 133 -3.71 11.17 13.57
CA LYS A 133 -2.60 10.71 12.71
C LYS A 133 -2.40 11.56 11.44
N GLY A 134 -3.13 12.69 11.31
CA GLY A 134 -3.05 13.57 10.14
C GLY A 134 -3.61 12.95 8.86
N LEU A 135 -4.56 12.01 8.99
CA LEU A 135 -5.22 11.34 7.87
C LEU A 135 -6.56 11.98 7.48
N ASP A 136 -6.91 13.10 8.11
CA ASP A 136 -8.07 13.95 7.81
C ASP A 136 -8.00 14.55 6.38
N LYS A 137 -6.80 14.66 5.80
CA LYS A 137 -6.61 15.11 4.42
C LYS A 137 -7.32 14.25 3.37
N PHE A 138 -7.70 13.02 3.70
CA PHE A 138 -8.49 12.15 2.82
C PHE A 138 -9.97 12.57 2.70
N GLN A 139 -10.44 13.51 3.52
CA GLN A 139 -11.80 14.10 3.37
C GLN A 139 -11.98 14.90 2.08
N LYS A 140 -10.91 15.49 1.54
CA LYS A 140 -10.99 16.59 0.56
C LYS A 140 -11.20 16.19 -0.90
N LYS A 141 -11.50 14.92 -1.24
CA LYS A 141 -11.68 14.49 -2.64
C LYS A 141 -13.12 14.40 -3.13
N GLU A 142 -14.13 14.80 -2.33
CA GLU A 142 -15.53 14.80 -2.79
C GLU A 142 -15.98 16.11 -3.51
N GLU A 143 -15.14 17.13 -3.63
CA GLU A 143 -15.52 18.44 -4.16
C GLU A 143 -14.82 18.84 -5.48
N VAL A 144 -14.33 17.91 -6.27
CA VAL A 144 -13.83 18.22 -7.63
C VAL A 144 -14.49 17.29 -8.64
N GLN A 145 -15.71 17.64 -9.01
CA GLN A 145 -16.33 17.34 -10.30
C GLN A 145 -16.73 18.63 -10.98
#